data_8ec93714db66c2757dc9b1af704dd87a
#
_entry.id   8ec93714db66c2757dc9b1af704dd87a
#
_cell.length_a   1.000
_cell.length_b   1.000
_cell.length_c   1.000
_cell.angle_alpha   90.00
_cell.angle_beta   90.00
_cell.angle_gamma   90.00
#
_symmetry.space_group_name_H-M   'P 1'
#
loop_
_entity.id
_entity.type
_entity.pdbx_description
1 polymer ?
#
loop_
_entity_poly.entity_id
_entity_poly.type
_entity_poly.pdbx_seq_one_letter_code
_entity_poly.pdbx_strand_id
1 'polypeptide(L)'
;IYDDVWMMQHFGVRYKRSKIFDDIEALAAYFQNEMGLRKGDVFTIFMPTTVQSIITFYALNKIGVITSFVHPLMGPDYLKEQLEVLHSKGVMVLDLLVKDHIGVINDSGLPCIVCNSSDYSEGFKKYGCKVGEGLIKGIFPKYNKAVYYKDVVKTTARVVGEINNADDIAAYLNGGGTTGKSKTIKLTSRSINELTCRVSDIDEIHDPGEEAEVIVLPLFHCFGLIIAVHMAMCNSARI
;
A
#
# COMPACT_ATOMS: atom_id res chain seq x y z
N ILE A 1 -0.83 24.60 -9.11
CA ILE A 1 -1.75 24.63 -10.28
C ILE A 1 -2.58 23.36 -10.34
N TYR A 2 -2.08 22.20 -9.86
CA TYR A 2 -2.77 20.89 -9.98
C TYR A 2 -3.43 20.39 -8.67
N ASP A 3 -3.46 21.17 -7.60
CA ASP A 3 -3.91 20.71 -6.26
C ASP A 3 -5.42 20.40 -6.21
N ASP A 4 -6.20 20.96 -7.12
CA ASP A 4 -7.66 20.82 -7.11
C ASP A 4 -8.19 19.73 -8.06
N VAL A 5 -7.30 19.07 -8.81
CA VAL A 5 -7.65 17.99 -9.74
C VAL A 5 -7.82 16.69 -8.95
N TRP A 6 -8.87 15.91 -9.28
CA TRP A 6 -8.99 14.58 -8.72
C TRP A 6 -7.91 13.64 -9.30
N MET A 7 -7.33 12.84 -8.43
CA MET A 7 -6.22 11.95 -8.74
C MET A 7 -6.62 10.48 -8.71
N MET A 8 -7.46 10.11 -7.75
CA MET A 8 -7.92 8.72 -7.60
C MET A 8 -9.44 8.66 -7.53
N GLN A 9 -10.02 7.62 -8.15
CA GLN A 9 -11.42 7.31 -8.04
C GLN A 9 -11.60 5.89 -7.52
N HIS A 10 -12.32 5.73 -6.41
CA HIS A 10 -12.61 4.43 -5.82
C HIS A 10 -14.09 4.31 -5.49
N PHE A 11 -14.75 3.25 -5.95
CA PHE A 11 -16.19 3.05 -5.81
C PHE A 11 -17.06 4.25 -6.23
N GLY A 12 -16.60 5.01 -7.23
CA GLY A 12 -17.31 6.20 -7.74
C GLY A 12 -17.05 7.48 -6.95
N VAL A 13 -16.26 7.44 -5.88
CA VAL A 13 -15.82 8.63 -5.14
C VAL A 13 -14.48 9.10 -5.70
N ARG A 14 -14.39 10.41 -5.96
CA ARG A 14 -13.18 11.05 -6.48
C ARG A 14 -12.42 11.74 -5.36
N TYR A 15 -11.12 11.47 -5.28
CA TYR A 15 -10.21 12.04 -4.30
C TYR A 15 -9.25 13.00 -4.97
N LYS A 16 -9.16 14.22 -4.42
CA LYS A 16 -8.25 15.24 -4.91
C LYS A 16 -6.81 14.83 -4.65
N ARG A 17 -5.89 15.33 -5.47
CA ARG A 17 -4.45 15.14 -5.31
C ARG A 17 -4.00 15.55 -3.91
N SER A 18 -4.40 16.74 -3.44
CA SER A 18 -4.08 17.23 -2.09
C SER A 18 -4.43 16.22 -1.00
N LYS A 19 -5.63 15.62 -1.05
CA LYS A 19 -6.05 14.61 -0.08
C LYS A 19 -5.14 13.38 -0.08
N ILE A 20 -4.76 12.87 -1.26
CA ILE A 20 -3.89 11.70 -1.37
C ILE A 20 -2.50 12.00 -0.80
N PHE A 21 -1.94 13.17 -1.12
CA PHE A 21 -0.65 13.57 -0.57
C PHE A 21 -0.70 13.85 0.93
N ASP A 22 -1.78 14.45 1.45
CA ASP A 22 -1.97 14.62 2.89
C ASP A 22 -2.00 13.29 3.63
N ASP A 23 -2.66 12.28 3.06
CA ASP A 23 -2.70 10.94 3.66
C ASP A 23 -1.33 10.24 3.59
N ILE A 24 -0.56 10.42 2.51
CA ILE A 24 0.84 9.94 2.41
C ILE A 24 1.68 10.57 3.52
N GLU A 25 1.59 11.89 3.72
CA GLU A 25 2.32 12.61 4.77
C GLU A 25 1.94 12.12 6.17
N ALA A 26 0.65 12.03 6.45
CA ALA A 26 0.14 11.57 7.74
C ALA A 26 0.61 10.14 8.06
N LEU A 27 0.54 9.24 7.07
CA LEU A 27 0.95 7.86 7.25
C LEU A 27 2.48 7.73 7.40
N ALA A 28 3.26 8.50 6.63
CA ALA A 28 4.71 8.55 6.77
C ALA A 28 5.12 9.05 8.17
N ALA A 29 4.43 10.10 8.68
CA ALA A 29 4.64 10.60 10.02
C ALA A 29 4.33 9.55 11.10
N TYR A 30 3.27 8.80 10.94
CA TYR A 30 2.92 7.71 11.84
C TYR A 30 3.98 6.61 11.84
N PHE A 31 4.42 6.17 10.67
CA PHE A 31 5.46 5.15 10.54
C PHE A 31 6.77 5.59 11.20
N GLN A 32 7.20 6.83 10.98
CA GLN A 32 8.47 7.32 11.51
C GLN A 32 8.41 7.64 13.00
N ASN A 33 7.34 8.30 13.47
CA ASN A 33 7.27 8.86 14.82
C ASN A 33 6.65 7.89 15.82
N GLU A 34 5.57 7.20 15.44
CA GLU A 34 4.84 6.33 16.36
C GLU A 34 5.34 4.87 16.29
N MET A 35 5.59 4.36 15.08
CA MET A 35 6.13 3.01 14.91
C MET A 35 7.64 2.96 15.00
N GLY A 36 8.33 4.09 14.90
CA GLY A 36 9.79 4.17 14.97
C GLY A 36 10.52 3.57 13.78
N LEU A 37 9.85 3.42 12.63
CA LEU A 37 10.47 2.85 11.43
C LEU A 37 11.59 3.77 10.90
N ARG A 38 12.62 3.15 10.36
CA ARG A 38 13.80 3.83 9.82
C ARG A 38 14.12 3.30 8.42
N LYS A 39 14.91 4.05 7.68
CA LYS A 39 15.44 3.66 6.38
C LYS A 39 16.06 2.26 6.42
N GLY A 40 15.65 1.41 5.48
CA GLY A 40 16.09 0.01 5.37
C GLY A 40 15.25 -1.00 6.16
N ASP A 41 14.36 -0.55 7.07
CA ASP A 41 13.37 -1.44 7.67
C ASP A 41 12.41 -1.98 6.62
N VAL A 42 11.78 -3.12 6.90
CA VAL A 42 10.78 -3.73 6.02
C VAL A 42 9.40 -3.64 6.67
N PHE A 43 8.40 -3.26 5.88
CA PHE A 43 7.00 -3.27 6.29
C PHE A 43 6.16 -4.05 5.29
N THR A 44 5.30 -4.95 5.76
CA THR A 44 4.53 -5.86 4.89
C THR A 44 3.13 -5.32 4.61
N ILE A 45 2.75 -5.28 3.32
CA ILE A 45 1.39 -5.05 2.86
C ILE A 45 0.78 -6.38 2.43
N PHE A 46 -0.20 -6.86 3.20
CA PHE A 46 -0.94 -8.09 2.96
C PHE A 46 -2.40 -7.76 2.67
N MET A 47 -2.65 -7.17 1.51
CA MET A 47 -3.98 -6.77 1.06
C MET A 47 -4.02 -6.57 -0.45
N PRO A 48 -5.21 -6.57 -1.08
CA PRO A 48 -5.35 -6.27 -2.50
C PRO A 48 -5.01 -4.81 -2.81
N THR A 49 -4.97 -4.47 -4.10
CA THR A 49 -4.81 -3.10 -4.56
C THR A 49 -6.00 -2.26 -4.13
N THR A 50 -5.72 -1.25 -3.33
CA THR A 50 -6.69 -0.28 -2.81
C THR A 50 -6.01 1.08 -2.71
N VAL A 51 -6.77 2.14 -2.52
CA VAL A 51 -6.22 3.49 -2.26
C VAL A 51 -5.24 3.46 -1.08
N GLN A 52 -5.59 2.74 -0.01
CA GLN A 52 -4.74 2.63 1.18
C GLN A 52 -3.39 1.95 0.88
N SER A 53 -3.38 0.87 0.09
CA SER A 53 -2.13 0.16 -0.25
C SER A 53 -1.21 1.01 -1.12
N ILE A 54 -1.78 1.81 -2.03
CA ILE A 54 -1.02 2.77 -2.85
C ILE A 54 -0.40 3.86 -1.97
N ILE A 55 -1.21 4.51 -1.14
CA ILE A 55 -0.74 5.55 -0.20
C ILE A 55 0.35 5.01 0.72
N THR A 56 0.18 3.79 1.21
CA THR A 56 1.15 3.15 2.11
C THR A 56 2.50 2.93 1.43
N PHE A 57 2.51 2.48 0.18
CA PHE A 57 3.74 2.33 -0.59
C PHE A 57 4.53 3.64 -0.66
N TYR A 58 3.88 4.74 -1.02
CA TYR A 58 4.55 6.05 -1.10
C TYR A 58 4.95 6.59 0.27
N ALA A 59 4.14 6.38 1.30
CA ALA A 59 4.46 6.80 2.66
C ALA A 59 5.71 6.08 3.21
N LEU A 60 5.82 4.77 2.99
CA LEU A 60 7.00 3.98 3.37
C LEU A 60 8.24 4.42 2.59
N ASN A 61 8.12 4.56 1.27
CA ASN A 61 9.25 5.00 0.44
C ASN A 61 9.72 6.40 0.80
N LYS A 62 8.83 7.31 1.20
CA LYS A 62 9.21 8.67 1.64
C LYS A 62 10.20 8.65 2.80
N ILE A 63 10.12 7.67 3.67
CA ILE A 63 11.00 7.51 4.84
C ILE A 63 12.04 6.39 4.66
N GLY A 64 12.23 5.92 3.42
CA GLY A 64 13.24 4.91 3.07
C GLY A 64 12.94 3.49 3.56
N VAL A 65 11.72 3.20 3.97
CA VAL A 65 11.28 1.87 4.40
C VAL A 65 10.92 1.02 3.19
N ILE A 66 11.38 -0.22 3.17
CA ILE A 66 11.15 -1.17 2.09
C ILE A 66 9.75 -1.77 2.23
N THR A 67 8.96 -1.66 1.18
CA THR A 67 7.61 -2.26 1.15
C THR A 67 7.70 -3.71 0.70
N SER A 68 7.26 -4.66 1.53
CA SER A 68 7.08 -6.05 1.11
C SER A 68 5.62 -6.29 0.74
N PHE A 69 5.37 -6.61 -0.52
CA PHE A 69 4.03 -6.96 -0.98
C PHE A 69 3.82 -8.47 -0.96
N VAL A 70 2.84 -8.92 -0.19
CA VAL A 70 2.45 -10.32 -0.10
C VAL A 70 1.06 -10.51 -0.68
N HIS A 71 0.91 -11.53 -1.53
CA HIS A 71 -0.38 -11.84 -2.17
C HIS A 71 -1.44 -12.20 -1.12
N PRO A 72 -2.58 -11.51 -1.04
CA PRO A 72 -3.54 -11.64 0.05
C PRO A 72 -4.31 -12.97 0.09
N LEU A 73 -4.21 -13.79 -0.95
CA LEU A 73 -4.82 -15.13 -1.00
C LEU A 73 -3.83 -16.25 -0.63
N MET A 74 -2.59 -15.91 -0.27
CA MET A 74 -1.65 -16.91 0.25
C MET A 74 -2.04 -17.33 1.66
N GLY A 75 -1.75 -18.60 2.00
CA GLY A 75 -2.11 -19.15 3.30
C GLY A 75 -1.34 -18.55 4.49
N PRO A 76 -1.81 -18.80 5.72
CA PRO A 76 -1.21 -18.26 6.94
C PRO A 76 0.28 -18.62 7.11
N ASP A 77 0.67 -19.85 6.82
CA ASP A 77 2.07 -20.29 6.92
C ASP A 77 3.00 -19.50 5.99
N TYR A 78 2.53 -19.18 4.79
CA TYR A 78 3.29 -18.36 3.86
C TYR A 78 3.45 -16.92 4.38
N LEU A 79 2.38 -16.33 4.89
CA LEU A 79 2.48 -14.99 5.50
C LEU A 79 3.47 -15.01 6.67
N LYS A 80 3.41 -16.02 7.54
CA LYS A 80 4.34 -16.19 8.65
C LYS A 80 5.79 -16.23 8.16
N GLU A 81 6.07 -17.09 7.17
CA GLU A 81 7.41 -17.21 6.58
C GLU A 81 7.91 -15.86 6.04
N GLN A 82 7.05 -15.12 5.32
CA GLN A 82 7.44 -13.80 4.76
C GLN A 82 7.73 -12.76 5.86
N LEU A 83 6.92 -12.71 6.90
CA LEU A 83 7.15 -11.80 8.03
C LEU A 83 8.48 -12.09 8.75
N GLU A 84 8.79 -13.38 8.95
CA GLU A 84 10.02 -13.84 9.61
C GLU A 84 11.25 -13.64 8.74
N VAL A 85 11.25 -14.14 7.51
CA VAL A 85 12.42 -14.11 6.59
C VAL A 85 12.81 -12.67 6.22
N LEU A 86 11.85 -11.80 6.06
CA LEU A 86 12.11 -10.40 5.73
C LEU A 86 12.26 -9.51 6.96
N HIS A 87 12.18 -10.06 8.16
CA HIS A 87 12.26 -9.31 9.43
C HIS A 87 11.31 -8.10 9.45
N SER A 88 10.07 -8.31 9.01
CA SER A 88 9.08 -7.25 8.92
C SER A 88 8.88 -6.55 10.26
N LYS A 89 8.75 -5.23 10.25
CA LYS A 89 8.52 -4.40 11.45
C LYS A 89 7.05 -4.13 11.72
N GLY A 90 6.18 -4.53 10.81
CA GLY A 90 4.73 -4.40 10.94
C GLY A 90 4.02 -4.91 9.71
N VAL A 91 2.70 -4.98 9.78
CA VAL A 91 1.86 -5.49 8.70
C VAL A 91 0.62 -4.62 8.52
N MET A 92 0.23 -4.41 7.27
CA MET A 92 -1.03 -3.78 6.90
C MET A 92 -1.94 -4.81 6.23
N VAL A 93 -3.21 -4.82 6.64
CA VAL A 93 -4.20 -5.79 6.19
C VAL A 93 -5.54 -5.13 5.86
N LEU A 94 -6.33 -5.76 4.99
CA LEU A 94 -7.73 -5.41 4.78
C LEU A 94 -8.61 -6.32 5.65
N ASP A 95 -9.40 -5.74 6.53
CA ASP A 95 -10.18 -6.42 7.59
C ASP A 95 -11.03 -7.59 7.07
N LEU A 96 -11.62 -7.45 5.87
CA LEU A 96 -12.52 -8.45 5.30
C LEU A 96 -11.83 -9.73 4.78
N LEU A 97 -10.51 -9.74 4.59
CA LEU A 97 -9.81 -10.82 3.88
C LEU A 97 -8.89 -11.68 4.76
N VAL A 98 -8.78 -11.36 6.04
CA VAL A 98 -7.69 -11.92 6.87
C VAL A 98 -8.16 -12.83 8.00
N LYS A 99 -9.39 -13.35 7.94
CA LYS A 99 -9.93 -14.22 8.99
C LYS A 99 -8.97 -15.32 9.44
N ASP A 100 -8.45 -16.06 8.48
CA ASP A 100 -7.60 -17.21 8.75
C ASP A 100 -6.15 -16.82 9.12
N HIS A 101 -5.79 -15.54 8.96
CA HIS A 101 -4.45 -15.00 9.18
C HIS A 101 -4.30 -14.26 10.51
N ILE A 102 -5.42 -13.98 11.20
CA ILE A 102 -5.40 -13.20 12.46
C ILE A 102 -4.53 -13.88 13.53
N GLY A 103 -4.55 -15.21 13.60
CA GLY A 103 -3.68 -15.98 14.50
C GLY A 103 -2.20 -15.69 14.26
N VAL A 104 -1.75 -15.83 13.02
CA VAL A 104 -0.35 -15.57 12.62
C VAL A 104 0.05 -14.12 12.90
N ILE A 105 -0.82 -13.16 12.59
CA ILE A 105 -0.55 -11.74 12.84
C ILE A 105 -0.41 -11.47 14.35
N ASN A 106 -1.29 -12.01 15.17
CA ASN A 106 -1.22 -11.86 16.61
C ASN A 106 0.00 -12.54 17.23
N ASP A 107 0.35 -13.73 16.77
CA ASP A 107 1.48 -14.51 17.25
C ASP A 107 2.83 -13.87 16.86
N SER A 108 2.87 -13.16 15.72
CA SER A 108 4.06 -12.41 15.33
C SER A 108 4.42 -11.28 16.30
N GLY A 109 3.44 -10.80 17.09
CA GLY A 109 3.61 -9.67 17.99
C GLY A 109 3.88 -8.33 17.28
N LEU A 110 3.81 -8.29 15.96
CA LEU A 110 4.06 -7.09 15.15
C LEU A 110 2.89 -6.10 15.24
N PRO A 111 3.17 -4.78 15.16
CA PRO A 111 2.14 -3.78 14.96
C PRO A 111 1.35 -4.05 13.68
N CYS A 112 0.02 -3.93 13.75
CA CYS A 112 -0.87 -4.18 12.63
C CYS A 112 -1.70 -2.93 12.32
N ILE A 113 -1.67 -2.49 11.05
CA ILE A 113 -2.58 -1.45 10.56
C ILE A 113 -3.74 -2.13 9.83
N VAL A 114 -4.96 -1.91 10.31
CA VAL A 114 -6.16 -2.48 9.74
C VAL A 114 -6.87 -1.46 8.88
N CYS A 115 -6.98 -1.77 7.58
CA CYS A 115 -7.76 -1.01 6.62
C CYS A 115 -9.19 -1.56 6.54
N ASN A 116 -10.16 -0.69 6.40
CA ASN A 116 -11.54 -1.08 6.13
C ASN A 116 -11.94 -0.67 4.71
N SER A 117 -12.82 -1.43 4.09
CA SER A 117 -13.37 -1.10 2.78
C SER A 117 -14.12 0.24 2.78
N SER A 118 -14.60 0.67 3.95
CA SER A 118 -15.31 1.94 4.14
C SER A 118 -14.41 3.16 4.24
N ASP A 119 -13.09 3.01 4.38
CA ASP A 119 -12.17 4.13 4.61
C ASP A 119 -12.18 5.13 3.43
N TYR A 120 -12.20 4.60 2.20
CA TYR A 120 -12.31 5.38 0.96
C TYR A 120 -13.65 5.08 0.25
N SER A 121 -14.76 5.31 0.95
CA SER A 121 -16.12 5.21 0.41
C SER A 121 -17.00 6.30 1.01
N GLU A 122 -18.06 6.69 0.29
CA GLU A 122 -19.00 7.72 0.72
C GLU A 122 -20.46 7.29 0.49
N GLY A 123 -21.39 8.05 1.09
CA GLY A 123 -22.82 7.86 0.90
C GLY A 123 -23.32 6.47 1.28
N PHE A 124 -24.24 5.93 0.50
CA PHE A 124 -24.89 4.64 0.75
C PHE A 124 -23.89 3.46 0.72
N LYS A 125 -22.86 3.52 -0.13
CA LYS A 125 -21.81 2.50 -0.20
C LYS A 125 -21.02 2.41 1.09
N LYS A 126 -20.66 3.55 1.68
CA LYS A 126 -19.99 3.61 2.99
C LYS A 126 -20.84 2.95 4.08
N TYR A 127 -22.17 3.21 4.06
CA TYR A 127 -23.08 2.60 5.01
C TYR A 127 -23.15 1.07 4.83
N GLY A 128 -23.27 0.59 3.59
CA GLY A 128 -23.25 -0.85 3.28
C GLY A 128 -21.96 -1.53 3.71
N CYS A 129 -20.80 -0.93 3.43
CA CYS A 129 -19.51 -1.44 3.89
C CYS A 129 -19.45 -1.50 5.43
N LYS A 130 -19.87 -0.45 6.13
CA LYS A 130 -19.88 -0.42 7.61
C LYS A 130 -20.80 -1.48 8.24
N VAL A 131 -21.94 -1.74 7.62
CA VAL A 131 -22.85 -2.81 8.08
C VAL A 131 -22.18 -4.16 7.91
N GLY A 132 -21.57 -4.41 6.74
CA GLY A 132 -20.78 -5.63 6.48
C GLY A 132 -19.62 -5.79 7.46
N GLU A 133 -18.82 -4.74 7.65
CA GLU A 133 -17.72 -4.71 8.64
C GLU A 133 -18.22 -4.98 10.07
N GLY A 134 -19.35 -4.39 10.46
CA GLY A 134 -19.95 -4.58 11.79
C GLY A 134 -20.40 -6.03 12.03
N LEU A 135 -21.01 -6.65 11.04
CA LEU A 135 -21.41 -8.06 11.10
C LEU A 135 -20.22 -9.00 11.21
N ILE A 136 -19.14 -8.70 10.47
CA ILE A 136 -17.93 -9.52 10.43
C ILE A 136 -17.11 -9.36 11.70
N LYS A 137 -16.97 -8.15 12.25
CA LYS A 137 -16.22 -7.88 13.50
C LYS A 137 -16.70 -8.66 14.71
N GLY A 138 -18.00 -9.05 14.75
CA GLY A 138 -18.53 -9.92 15.79
C GLY A 138 -18.12 -11.39 15.65
N ILE A 139 -17.58 -11.79 14.50
CA ILE A 139 -17.30 -13.19 14.15
C ILE A 139 -15.80 -13.51 14.22
N PHE A 140 -14.93 -12.50 14.08
CA PHE A 140 -13.48 -12.70 14.00
C PHE A 140 -12.75 -12.39 15.30
N PRO A 141 -11.66 -13.11 15.60
CA PRO A 141 -10.75 -12.78 16.68
C PRO A 141 -10.22 -11.34 16.50
N LYS A 142 -10.00 -10.65 17.62
CA LYS A 142 -9.44 -9.30 17.60
C LYS A 142 -7.93 -9.35 17.37
N TYR A 143 -7.43 -8.35 16.68
CA TYR A 143 -5.99 -8.09 16.61
C TYR A 143 -5.47 -7.59 17.96
N ASN A 144 -4.32 -8.10 18.40
CA ASN A 144 -3.75 -7.74 19.71
C ASN A 144 -3.12 -6.34 19.71
N LYS A 145 -2.48 -5.93 18.60
CA LYS A 145 -1.76 -4.66 18.45
C LYS A 145 -2.20 -3.97 17.15
N ALA A 146 -3.47 -3.61 17.06
CA ALA A 146 -4.01 -3.00 15.86
C ALA A 146 -4.36 -1.53 16.04
N VAL A 147 -4.06 -0.75 15.03
CA VAL A 147 -4.60 0.59 14.80
C VAL A 147 -5.37 0.60 13.49
N TYR A 148 -6.40 1.43 13.41
CA TYR A 148 -7.16 1.55 12.18
C TYR A 148 -6.58 2.63 11.28
N TYR A 149 -6.45 2.33 10.00
CA TYR A 149 -5.92 3.25 8.98
C TYR A 149 -6.56 4.64 9.04
N LYS A 150 -7.89 4.69 9.14
CA LYS A 150 -8.67 5.93 9.23
C LYS A 150 -8.28 6.82 10.42
N ASP A 151 -7.74 6.26 11.50
CA ASP A 151 -7.33 7.01 12.68
C ASP A 151 -5.90 7.54 12.52
N VAL A 152 -5.07 6.80 11.80
CA VAL A 152 -3.70 7.22 11.46
C VAL A 152 -3.70 8.43 10.53
N VAL A 153 -4.51 8.42 9.47
CA VAL A 153 -4.52 9.51 8.47
C VAL A 153 -5.28 10.78 8.91
N LYS A 154 -5.69 10.87 10.16
CA LYS A 154 -6.29 12.10 10.73
C LYS A 154 -5.25 13.14 11.16
N THR A 155 -4.02 12.72 11.38
CA THR A 155 -2.96 13.63 11.78
C THR A 155 -2.57 14.58 10.66
N THR A 156 -2.18 15.80 11.02
CA THR A 156 -1.58 16.78 10.12
C THR A 156 -0.05 16.80 10.24
N ALA A 157 0.51 15.88 11.01
CA ALA A 157 1.96 15.76 11.16
C ALA A 157 2.64 15.57 9.80
N ARG A 158 3.83 16.09 9.68
CA ARG A 158 4.68 15.96 8.49
C ARG A 158 6.03 15.42 8.91
N VAL A 159 6.71 14.75 8.01
CA VAL A 159 8.07 14.27 8.21
C VAL A 159 8.99 14.82 7.14
N VAL A 160 10.24 14.98 7.51
CA VAL A 160 11.31 15.16 6.53
C VAL A 160 11.59 13.79 5.92
N GLY A 161 11.37 13.67 4.60
CA GLY A 161 11.67 12.43 3.89
C GLY A 161 13.15 12.09 3.92
N GLU A 162 13.46 10.82 3.84
CA GLU A 162 14.84 10.36 3.72
C GLU A 162 15.37 10.60 2.30
N ILE A 163 16.67 10.88 2.21
CA ILE A 163 17.36 10.91 0.92
C ILE A 163 17.61 9.45 0.52
N ASN A 164 16.87 8.99 -0.48
CA ASN A 164 17.04 7.68 -1.06
C ASN A 164 18.03 7.73 -2.22
N ASN A 165 18.98 6.77 -2.25
CA ASN A 165 19.81 6.56 -3.42
C ASN A 165 19.04 5.77 -4.48
N ALA A 166 19.43 5.93 -5.73
CA ALA A 166 18.78 5.21 -6.84
C ALA A 166 18.82 3.68 -6.67
N ASP A 167 19.86 3.16 -6.04
CA ASP A 167 20.06 1.73 -5.83
C ASP A 167 19.49 1.20 -4.50
N ASP A 168 18.88 2.06 -3.68
CA ASP A 168 18.15 1.64 -2.50
C ASP A 168 16.92 0.80 -2.90
N ILE A 169 16.65 -0.23 -2.11
CA ILE A 169 15.50 -1.11 -2.35
C ILE A 169 14.23 -0.38 -1.91
N ALA A 170 13.29 -0.22 -2.83
CA ALA A 170 11.99 0.38 -2.60
C ALA A 170 10.91 -0.67 -2.27
N ALA A 171 10.98 -1.85 -2.91
CA ALA A 171 10.00 -2.89 -2.71
C ALA A 171 10.57 -4.31 -2.83
N TYR A 172 9.93 -5.24 -2.12
CA TYR A 172 10.03 -6.67 -2.34
C TYR A 172 8.73 -7.19 -2.95
N LEU A 173 8.85 -7.95 -4.04
CA LEU A 173 7.76 -8.70 -4.65
C LEU A 173 8.08 -10.20 -4.60
N ASN A 174 7.05 -11.01 -4.55
CA ASN A 174 7.19 -12.45 -4.56
C ASN A 174 6.94 -13.02 -5.96
N GLY A 175 7.97 -13.62 -6.55
CA GLY A 175 7.89 -14.29 -7.84
C GLY A 175 7.50 -15.76 -7.69
N GLY A 176 6.71 -16.29 -8.64
CA GLY A 176 6.43 -17.72 -8.72
C GLY A 176 7.73 -18.49 -9.00
N GLY A 177 8.12 -19.40 -8.12
CA GLY A 177 9.24 -20.29 -8.34
C GLY A 177 8.78 -21.58 -9.02
N THR A 178 9.38 -21.96 -10.13
CA THR A 178 9.18 -23.26 -10.78
C THR A 178 9.62 -24.44 -9.90
N THR A 179 10.35 -24.16 -8.82
CA THR A 179 10.91 -25.15 -7.87
C THR A 179 10.13 -25.25 -6.55
N GLY A 180 8.91 -24.69 -6.49
CA GLY A 180 8.04 -24.77 -5.30
C GLY A 180 8.33 -23.76 -4.17
N LYS A 181 9.48 -23.09 -4.17
CA LYS A 181 9.77 -22.00 -3.22
C LYS A 181 9.63 -20.63 -3.93
N SER A 182 8.82 -19.76 -3.37
CA SER A 182 8.71 -18.39 -3.86
C SER A 182 10.05 -17.66 -3.71
N LYS A 183 10.42 -16.88 -4.73
CA LYS A 183 11.63 -16.05 -4.71
C LYS A 183 11.25 -14.61 -4.43
N THR A 184 11.95 -13.96 -3.51
CA THR A 184 11.80 -12.53 -3.28
C THR A 184 12.60 -11.76 -4.31
N ILE A 185 11.91 -10.91 -5.07
CA ILE A 185 12.47 -10.02 -6.08
C ILE A 185 12.67 -8.65 -5.43
N LYS A 186 13.89 -8.13 -5.51
CA LYS A 186 14.24 -6.79 -5.01
C LYS A 186 14.05 -5.78 -6.13
N LEU A 187 13.21 -4.80 -5.89
CA LEU A 187 13.03 -3.66 -6.80
C LEU A 187 13.72 -2.44 -6.18
N THR A 188 14.70 -1.88 -6.90
CA THR A 188 15.34 -0.63 -6.49
C THR A 188 14.55 0.57 -6.99
N SER A 189 14.75 1.73 -6.37
CA SER A 189 14.19 2.99 -6.84
C SER A 189 14.58 3.25 -8.31
N ARG A 190 15.83 2.94 -8.68
CA ARG A 190 16.31 3.02 -10.07
C ARG A 190 15.47 2.15 -11.01
N SER A 191 15.30 0.87 -10.69
CA SER A 191 14.61 -0.07 -11.59
C SER A 191 13.14 0.31 -11.81
N ILE A 192 12.49 0.85 -10.78
CA ILE A 192 11.10 1.31 -10.86
C ILE A 192 11.03 2.56 -11.77
N ASN A 193 11.85 3.58 -11.48
CA ASN A 193 11.80 4.85 -12.20
C ASN A 193 12.28 4.72 -13.66
N GLU A 194 13.35 3.95 -13.92
CA GLU A 194 13.84 3.75 -15.31
C GLU A 194 12.81 3.03 -16.17
N LEU A 195 12.13 2.02 -15.65
CA LEU A 195 11.08 1.34 -16.39
C LEU A 195 9.92 2.30 -16.69
N THR A 196 9.50 3.08 -15.69
CA THR A 196 8.45 4.09 -15.85
C THR A 196 8.80 5.10 -16.93
N CYS A 197 10.01 5.68 -16.89
CA CYS A 197 10.46 6.65 -17.91
C CYS A 197 10.46 6.03 -19.32
N ARG A 198 11.00 4.82 -19.46
CA ARG A 198 11.06 4.15 -20.77
C ARG A 198 9.68 3.82 -21.36
N VAL A 199 8.72 3.44 -20.52
CA VAL A 199 7.35 3.18 -20.97
C VAL A 199 6.65 4.49 -21.33
N SER A 200 6.85 5.54 -20.54
CA SER A 200 6.30 6.88 -20.82
C SER A 200 6.85 7.48 -22.12
N ASP A 201 8.11 7.16 -22.50
CA ASP A 201 8.69 7.60 -23.76
C ASP A 201 8.07 6.90 -24.99
N ILE A 202 7.50 5.71 -24.80
CA ILE A 202 6.85 4.92 -25.88
C ILE A 202 5.36 5.27 -25.97
N ASP A 203 4.75 5.50 -24.83
CA ASP A 203 3.34 5.87 -24.72
C ASP A 203 3.25 7.40 -24.89
N GLU A 204 2.73 7.87 -26.01
CA GLU A 204 2.49 9.30 -26.25
C GLU A 204 1.39 9.79 -25.29
N ILE A 205 1.73 9.93 -24.01
CA ILE A 205 0.85 10.53 -23.00
C ILE A 205 0.73 12.01 -23.31
N HIS A 206 -0.42 12.39 -23.85
CA HIS A 206 -0.58 13.67 -24.51
C HIS A 206 -0.81 14.84 -23.57
N ASP A 207 -1.59 14.65 -22.48
CA ASP A 207 -1.87 15.77 -21.56
C ASP A 207 -1.92 15.30 -20.09
N PRO A 208 -0.98 15.78 -19.24
CA PRO A 208 -1.00 15.47 -17.81
C PRO A 208 -2.34 15.84 -17.15
N GLY A 209 -3.00 14.86 -16.56
CA GLY A 209 -4.26 15.06 -15.84
C GLY A 209 -5.53 14.94 -16.69
N GLU A 210 -5.45 14.68 -17.99
CA GLU A 210 -6.62 14.35 -18.82
C GLU A 210 -6.85 12.85 -18.93
N GLU A 211 -5.79 12.06 -18.87
CA GLU A 211 -5.87 10.61 -18.93
C GLU A 211 -6.29 9.99 -17.61
N ALA A 212 -6.99 8.86 -17.72
CA ALA A 212 -7.38 8.06 -16.57
C ALA A 212 -7.06 6.59 -16.82
N GLU A 213 -6.39 5.96 -15.85
CA GLU A 213 -6.00 4.57 -15.90
C GLU A 213 -6.84 3.73 -14.95
N VAL A 214 -7.32 2.58 -15.44
CA VAL A 214 -8.07 1.64 -14.61
C VAL A 214 -7.12 0.60 -14.02
N ILE A 215 -6.90 0.67 -12.71
CA ILE A 215 -6.00 -0.24 -12.02
C ILE A 215 -6.73 -1.56 -11.73
N VAL A 216 -6.52 -2.54 -12.59
CA VAL A 216 -7.03 -3.92 -12.43
C VAL A 216 -5.94 -4.89 -11.99
N LEU A 217 -4.67 -4.52 -12.18
CA LEU A 217 -3.55 -5.37 -11.85
C LEU A 217 -3.07 -5.14 -10.40
N PRO A 218 -2.69 -6.21 -9.70
CA PRO A 218 -2.36 -6.10 -8.30
C PRO A 218 -0.98 -5.48 -8.05
N LEU A 219 -0.86 -4.70 -6.96
CA LEU A 219 0.41 -4.09 -6.51
C LEU A 219 1.50 -5.13 -6.14
N PHE A 220 1.12 -6.33 -5.75
CA PHE A 220 2.07 -7.41 -5.49
C PHE A 220 2.65 -8.03 -6.77
N HIS A 221 2.31 -7.48 -7.93
CA HIS A 221 2.88 -7.82 -9.24
C HIS A 221 3.58 -6.58 -9.83
N CYS A 222 4.78 -6.75 -10.40
CA CYS A 222 5.59 -5.62 -10.87
C CYS A 222 4.87 -4.76 -11.92
N PHE A 223 4.07 -5.36 -12.81
CA PHE A 223 3.30 -4.61 -13.80
C PHE A 223 2.26 -3.70 -13.11
N GLY A 224 1.52 -4.21 -12.12
CA GLY A 224 0.55 -3.43 -11.36
C GLY A 224 1.21 -2.29 -10.58
N LEU A 225 2.34 -2.58 -9.92
CA LEU A 225 3.06 -1.57 -9.15
C LEU A 225 3.69 -0.50 -10.03
N ILE A 226 4.43 -0.89 -11.08
CA ILE A 226 5.26 0.03 -11.85
C ILE A 226 4.47 0.67 -12.99
N ILE A 227 3.85 -0.14 -13.84
CA ILE A 227 3.20 0.37 -15.05
C ILE A 227 1.84 0.98 -14.73
N ALA A 228 0.98 0.24 -14.00
CA ALA A 228 -0.37 0.74 -13.74
C ALA A 228 -0.40 1.86 -12.70
N VAL A 229 0.35 1.76 -11.59
CA VAL A 229 0.26 2.76 -10.51
C VAL A 229 1.36 3.79 -10.58
N HIS A 230 2.64 3.37 -10.60
CA HIS A 230 3.73 4.35 -10.48
C HIS A 230 3.84 5.24 -11.73
N MET A 231 3.66 4.69 -12.92
CA MET A 231 3.64 5.47 -14.16
C MET A 231 2.50 6.50 -14.15
N ALA A 232 1.28 6.09 -13.79
CA ALA A 232 0.15 7.01 -13.69
C ALA A 232 0.42 8.15 -12.68
N MET A 233 1.01 7.83 -11.52
CA MET A 233 1.38 8.82 -10.51
C MET A 233 2.45 9.80 -11.02
N CYS A 234 3.48 9.32 -11.74
CA CYS A 234 4.55 10.15 -12.30
C CYS A 234 4.04 11.06 -13.42
N ASN A 235 3.19 10.55 -14.28
CA ASN A 235 2.64 11.28 -15.44
C ASN A 235 1.43 12.14 -15.09
N SER A 236 1.07 12.22 -13.81
CA SER A 236 -0.11 12.96 -13.34
C SER A 236 -1.43 12.46 -13.93
N ALA A 237 -1.48 11.23 -14.43
CA ALA A 237 -2.71 10.59 -14.83
C ALA A 237 -3.62 10.32 -13.62
N ARG A 238 -4.91 10.17 -13.90
CA ARG A 238 -5.90 9.80 -12.88
C ARG A 238 -5.94 8.28 -12.72
N ILE A 239 -6.24 7.79 -11.53
CA ILE A 239 -6.36 6.37 -11.23
C ILE A 239 -7.75 6.06 -10.69
#